data_5923da3deaec589389487279afba8f3c
#
_entry.id   5923da3deaec589389487279afba8f3c
#
_cell.length_a   1.000
_cell.length_b   1.000
_cell.length_c   1.000
_cell.angle_alpha   90.00
_cell.angle_beta   90.00
_cell.angle_gamma   90.00
#
_symmetry.space_group_name_H-M   'P 1'
#
loop_
_entity.id
_entity.type
_entity.pdbx_description
1 polymer ?
#
loop_
_entity_poly.entity_id
_entity_poly.type
_entity_poly.pdbx_seq_one_letter_code
_entity_poly.pdbx_strand_id
1 'polypeptide(L)'
;VGTTDTQTLTNKRVTPRVPATSTTTTSPFALNSDSYDEYYFTALANALTISLDGGTPTDGQKFILRILNNGTGYVITFTGSGAKSYRPVGVTMTASGSDWTYTTTASKTTYFGMIYNLAATCWDIVAISQQA
;
A
#
# COMPACT_ATOMS: atom_id res chain seq x y z
N VAL A 1 -30.54 0.26 7.50
CA VAL A 1 -29.47 0.21 8.51
C VAL A 1 -29.33 1.63 9.07
N GLY A 2 -29.58 1.79 10.37
CA GLY A 2 -29.46 3.09 11.04
C GLY A 2 -27.99 3.55 11.10
N THR A 3 -27.75 4.84 10.93
CA THR A 3 -26.40 5.43 11.01
C THR A 3 -25.99 5.80 12.43
N THR A 4 -26.91 5.69 13.40
CA THR A 4 -26.71 6.09 14.80
C THR A 4 -26.73 4.93 15.79
N ASP A 5 -27.10 3.74 15.36
CA ASP A 5 -27.21 2.58 16.26
C ASP A 5 -25.91 1.78 16.26
N THR A 6 -25.46 1.39 17.45
CA THR A 6 -24.38 0.39 17.60
C THR A 6 -24.89 -0.95 17.11
N GLN A 7 -24.30 -1.47 16.05
CA GLN A 7 -24.65 -2.76 15.47
C GLN A 7 -23.51 -3.76 15.67
N THR A 8 -23.84 -4.93 16.21
CA THR A 8 -22.91 -6.05 16.28
C THR A 8 -23.11 -6.95 15.07
N LEU A 9 -22.08 -7.04 14.21
CA LEU A 9 -22.06 -7.94 13.06
C LEU A 9 -21.49 -9.30 13.48
N THR A 10 -22.35 -10.27 13.73
CA THR A 10 -21.94 -11.65 14.02
C THR A 10 -22.00 -12.50 12.77
N ASN A 11 -21.04 -13.40 12.60
CA ASN A 11 -20.95 -14.32 11.46
C ASN A 11 -20.92 -13.61 10.08
N LYS A 12 -20.35 -12.41 10.01
CA LYS A 12 -20.19 -11.66 8.77
C LYS A 12 -18.76 -11.78 8.26
N ARG A 13 -18.63 -12.10 6.97
CA ARG A 13 -17.36 -12.02 6.26
C ARG A 13 -17.21 -10.62 5.68
N VAL A 14 -16.14 -9.93 6.02
CA VAL A 14 -15.75 -8.70 5.34
C VAL A 14 -14.89 -9.09 4.12
N THR A 15 -15.36 -8.73 2.93
CA THR A 15 -14.59 -8.94 1.70
C THR A 15 -13.82 -7.66 1.39
N PRO A 16 -12.47 -7.70 1.34
CA PRO A 16 -11.67 -6.55 0.97
C PRO A 16 -12.02 -6.06 -0.44
N ARG A 17 -11.95 -4.75 -0.63
CA ARG A 17 -12.08 -4.14 -1.96
C ARG A 17 -10.73 -4.24 -2.67
N VAL A 18 -10.61 -5.20 -3.58
CA VAL A 18 -9.43 -5.40 -4.41
C VAL A 18 -9.75 -4.99 -5.83
N PRO A 19 -9.11 -3.97 -6.41
CA PRO A 19 -9.38 -3.56 -7.78
C PRO A 19 -8.91 -4.62 -8.75
N ALA A 20 -9.43 -4.54 -9.97
CA ALA A 20 -8.88 -5.28 -11.09
C ALA A 20 -7.40 -4.90 -11.27
N THR A 21 -6.59 -5.91 -11.43
CA THR A 21 -5.14 -5.84 -11.43
C THR A 21 -4.60 -5.10 -12.65
N SER A 22 -3.59 -4.26 -12.44
CA SER A 22 -2.88 -3.57 -13.52
C SER A 22 -1.59 -4.29 -13.88
N THR A 23 -1.35 -4.47 -15.16
CA THR A 23 -0.08 -4.99 -15.69
C THR A 23 0.90 -3.87 -16.02
N THR A 24 0.38 -2.68 -16.26
CA THR A 24 1.19 -1.50 -16.60
C THR A 24 0.83 -0.37 -15.68
N THR A 25 1.83 0.37 -15.23
CA THR A 25 1.65 1.50 -14.35
C THR A 25 2.19 2.76 -14.97
N THR A 26 1.43 3.83 -14.82
CA THR A 26 1.97 5.18 -14.93
C THR A 26 2.62 5.50 -13.58
N SER A 27 3.90 5.84 -13.58
CA SER A 27 4.60 6.33 -12.41
C SER A 27 4.64 7.87 -12.47
N PRO A 28 4.33 8.58 -11.38
CA PRO A 28 3.93 8.10 -10.06
C PRO A 28 2.48 7.58 -10.01
N PHE A 29 2.21 6.64 -9.13
CA PHE A 29 0.89 6.04 -8.90
C PHE A 29 0.38 6.40 -7.50
N ALA A 30 -0.82 6.99 -7.43
CA ALA A 30 -1.49 7.27 -6.16
C ALA A 30 -2.39 6.09 -5.77
N LEU A 31 -2.16 5.52 -4.59
CA LEU A 31 -3.14 4.66 -3.95
C LEU A 31 -4.38 5.49 -3.60
N ASN A 32 -5.53 4.85 -3.47
CA ASN A 32 -6.76 5.51 -3.04
C ASN A 32 -7.44 4.66 -1.96
N SER A 33 -7.21 5.03 -0.71
CA SER A 33 -7.72 4.32 0.46
C SER A 33 -9.24 4.39 0.62
N ASP A 34 -9.94 5.32 -0.06
CA ASP A 34 -11.39 5.38 -0.09
C ASP A 34 -12.00 4.34 -1.04
N SER A 35 -11.22 3.89 -2.03
CA SER A 35 -11.69 2.99 -3.08
C SER A 35 -11.24 1.53 -2.88
N TYR A 36 -10.10 1.32 -2.20
CA TYR A 36 -9.47 0.01 -2.09
C TYR A 36 -9.03 -0.29 -0.65
N ASP A 37 -9.01 -1.58 -0.30
CA ASP A 37 -8.38 -2.10 0.93
C ASP A 37 -7.08 -2.84 0.61
N GLU A 38 -6.96 -3.29 -0.65
CA GLU A 38 -5.74 -3.88 -1.23
C GLU A 38 -5.61 -3.41 -2.68
N TYR A 39 -4.38 -3.16 -3.13
CA TYR A 39 -4.07 -2.94 -4.55
C TYR A 39 -3.05 -3.97 -5.04
N TYR A 40 -3.26 -4.53 -6.24
CA TYR A 40 -2.42 -5.58 -6.79
C TYR A 40 -1.88 -5.23 -8.18
N PHE A 41 -0.56 -5.16 -8.30
CA PHE A 41 0.13 -5.12 -9.58
C PHE A 41 0.52 -6.54 -10.00
N THR A 42 -0.10 -7.05 -11.07
CA THR A 42 0.04 -8.46 -11.51
C THR A 42 1.29 -8.75 -12.33
N ALA A 43 1.87 -7.76 -12.97
CA ALA A 43 3.07 -7.90 -13.78
C ALA A 43 3.78 -6.55 -13.93
N LEU A 44 4.31 -6.03 -12.80
CA LEU A 44 5.04 -4.76 -12.81
C LEU A 44 6.23 -4.85 -13.75
N ALA A 45 6.32 -3.92 -14.70
CA ALA A 45 7.31 -3.93 -15.77
C ALA A 45 8.33 -2.80 -15.67
N ASN A 46 8.21 -1.88 -14.71
CA ASN A 46 9.09 -0.72 -14.53
C ASN A 46 9.21 -0.38 -13.04
N ALA A 47 10.22 0.44 -12.71
CA ALA A 47 10.29 1.08 -11.39
C ALA A 47 9.02 1.91 -11.14
N LEU A 48 8.56 1.92 -9.89
CA LEU A 48 7.28 2.51 -9.52
C LEU A 48 7.46 3.46 -8.34
N THR A 49 6.95 4.68 -8.48
CA THR A 49 6.79 5.61 -7.37
C THR A 49 5.36 5.56 -6.87
N ILE A 50 5.16 5.23 -5.61
CA ILE A 50 3.89 5.37 -4.91
C ILE A 50 3.85 6.79 -4.35
N SER A 51 3.02 7.64 -4.95
CA SER A 51 2.79 9.01 -4.50
C SER A 51 1.85 9.05 -3.30
N LEU A 52 1.61 10.23 -2.75
CA LEU A 52 0.69 10.42 -1.63
C LEU A 52 -0.67 9.77 -1.90
N ASP A 53 -1.27 9.19 -0.85
CA ASP A 53 -2.60 8.58 -0.96
C ASP A 53 -3.65 9.62 -1.39
N GLY A 54 -4.41 9.29 -2.41
CA GLY A 54 -5.48 10.11 -2.97
C GLY A 54 -6.79 10.06 -2.18
N GLY A 55 -6.89 9.15 -1.20
CA GLY A 55 -8.07 8.99 -0.35
C GLY A 55 -8.08 9.90 0.89
N THR A 56 -9.03 9.64 1.78
CA THR A 56 -9.21 10.29 3.09
C THR A 56 -9.15 9.25 4.21
N PRO A 57 -7.98 8.65 4.46
CA PRO A 57 -7.86 7.54 5.37
C PRO A 57 -8.22 7.93 6.81
N THR A 58 -8.80 6.97 7.54
CA THR A 58 -9.11 7.09 8.96
C THR A 58 -8.04 6.45 9.82
N ASP A 59 -7.94 6.87 11.08
CA ASP A 59 -6.95 6.31 12.01
C ASP A 59 -7.10 4.79 12.17
N GLY A 60 -5.97 4.09 12.09
CA GLY A 60 -5.93 2.62 12.15
C GLY A 60 -6.41 1.91 10.89
N GLN A 61 -6.79 2.63 9.83
CA GLN A 61 -7.16 2.00 8.55
C GLN A 61 -6.00 1.17 8.01
N LYS A 62 -6.30 -0.02 7.51
CA LYS A 62 -5.30 -0.94 6.94
C LYS A 62 -5.33 -0.91 5.43
N PHE A 63 -4.16 -1.06 4.83
CA PHE A 63 -4.01 -1.18 3.39
C PHE A 63 -2.92 -2.21 3.04
N ILE A 64 -3.15 -2.99 2.00
CA ILE A 64 -2.15 -3.92 1.47
C ILE A 64 -1.81 -3.53 0.04
N LEU A 65 -0.52 -3.32 -0.22
CA LEU A 65 -0.01 -3.21 -1.57
C LEU A 65 0.71 -4.50 -1.92
N ARG A 66 0.24 -5.17 -2.99
CA ARG A 66 0.81 -6.41 -3.50
C ARG A 66 1.40 -6.19 -4.88
N ILE A 67 2.65 -6.61 -5.08
CA ILE A 67 3.36 -6.42 -6.35
C ILE A 67 3.96 -7.75 -6.80
N LEU A 68 3.57 -8.21 -7.98
CA LEU A 68 4.24 -9.25 -8.73
C LEU A 68 4.99 -8.63 -9.91
N ASN A 69 6.27 -8.91 -10.04
CA ASN A 69 7.10 -8.43 -11.15
C ASN A 69 7.06 -9.39 -12.34
N ASN A 70 7.27 -8.84 -13.53
CA ASN A 70 7.25 -9.57 -14.79
C ASN A 70 8.57 -10.30 -15.15
N GLY A 71 9.37 -10.69 -14.17
CA GLY A 71 10.66 -11.37 -14.39
C GLY A 71 11.89 -10.53 -14.06
N THR A 72 11.72 -9.25 -13.71
CA THR A 72 12.79 -8.34 -13.27
C THR A 72 12.43 -7.75 -11.89
N GLY A 73 13.42 -7.59 -11.02
CA GLY A 73 13.25 -6.83 -9.78
C GLY A 73 13.25 -5.33 -10.05
N TYR A 74 12.34 -4.59 -9.44
CA TYR A 74 12.23 -3.14 -9.59
C TYR A 74 12.31 -2.40 -8.27
N VAL A 75 12.80 -1.18 -8.33
CA VAL A 75 12.77 -0.27 -7.18
C VAL A 75 11.35 0.30 -7.06
N ILE A 76 10.79 0.14 -5.87
CA ILE A 76 9.55 0.77 -5.47
C ILE A 76 9.91 1.93 -4.55
N THR A 77 9.51 3.13 -4.92
CA THR A 77 9.73 4.35 -4.13
C THR A 77 8.42 4.79 -3.50
N PHE A 78 8.42 4.98 -2.19
CA PHE A 78 7.28 5.51 -1.45
C PHE A 78 7.57 6.96 -1.08
N THR A 79 6.69 7.88 -1.44
CA THR A 79 6.81 9.30 -1.08
C THR A 79 6.75 9.48 0.42
N GLY A 80 7.84 9.92 1.03
CA GLY A 80 8.03 9.97 2.48
C GLY A 80 7.71 11.32 3.12
N SER A 81 7.30 12.33 2.36
CA SER A 81 6.99 13.67 2.87
C SER A 81 5.60 14.15 2.45
N GLY A 82 4.99 14.98 3.29
CA GLY A 82 3.63 15.49 3.07
C GLY A 82 2.56 14.68 3.81
N ALA A 83 1.35 15.22 3.86
CA ALA A 83 0.21 14.51 4.45
C ALA A 83 -0.14 13.26 3.63
N LYS A 84 -0.44 12.15 4.32
CA LYS A 84 -0.72 10.84 3.73
C LYS A 84 0.48 10.23 2.99
N SER A 85 1.69 10.62 3.36
CA SER A 85 2.95 10.02 2.95
C SER A 85 3.16 8.64 3.59
N TYR A 86 4.29 8.01 3.29
CA TYR A 86 4.62 6.67 3.79
C TYR A 86 5.88 6.71 4.65
N ARG A 87 5.92 5.86 5.69
CA ARG A 87 7.03 5.78 6.62
C ARG A 87 7.27 4.31 7.02
N PRO A 88 8.50 3.77 6.95
CA PRO A 88 8.79 2.44 7.47
C PRO A 88 8.76 2.42 9.00
N VAL A 89 8.11 1.43 9.57
CA VAL A 89 8.03 1.21 11.03
C VAL A 89 8.32 -0.26 11.32
N GLY A 90 9.50 -0.53 11.88
CA GLY A 90 9.94 -1.90 12.18
C GLY A 90 10.30 -2.76 10.96
N VAL A 91 10.36 -2.17 9.77
CA VAL A 91 10.75 -2.82 8.52
C VAL A 91 11.99 -2.14 7.91
N THR A 92 12.75 -2.88 7.10
CA THR A 92 13.96 -2.35 6.47
C THR A 92 13.64 -1.81 5.09
N MET A 93 13.87 -0.51 4.91
CA MET A 93 13.82 0.20 3.63
C MET A 93 15.01 1.13 3.53
N THR A 94 15.38 1.52 2.32
CA THR A 94 16.49 2.46 2.08
C THR A 94 15.95 3.87 1.95
N ALA A 95 16.52 4.81 2.71
CA ALA A 95 16.20 6.24 2.55
C ALA A 95 16.77 6.78 1.24
N SER A 96 15.99 7.57 0.53
CA SER A 96 16.36 8.26 -0.70
C SER A 96 15.84 9.70 -0.66
N GLY A 97 16.63 10.60 -0.11
CA GLY A 97 16.16 11.95 0.24
C GLY A 97 15.08 11.88 1.33
N SER A 98 13.90 12.43 1.03
CA SER A 98 12.71 12.32 1.90
C SER A 98 11.91 11.03 1.70
N ASP A 99 12.23 10.26 0.67
CA ASP A 99 11.46 9.08 0.25
C ASP A 99 12.08 7.78 0.77
N TRP A 100 11.32 6.70 0.64
CA TRP A 100 11.74 5.36 1.05
C TRP A 100 11.70 4.40 -0.11
N THR A 101 12.76 3.62 -0.29
CA THR A 101 12.87 2.67 -1.40
C THR A 101 12.99 1.24 -0.91
N TYR A 102 12.40 0.33 -1.70
CA TYR A 102 12.55 -1.11 -1.55
C TYR A 102 12.73 -1.75 -2.92
N THR A 103 13.72 -2.63 -3.07
CA THR A 103 13.94 -3.36 -4.33
C THR A 103 13.25 -4.72 -4.24
N THR A 104 12.28 -4.95 -5.10
CA THR A 104 11.57 -6.22 -5.21
C THR A 104 12.40 -7.25 -5.95
N THR A 105 12.13 -8.54 -5.75
CA THR A 105 12.83 -9.63 -6.44
C THR A 105 12.07 -10.05 -7.70
N ALA A 106 12.82 -10.39 -8.75
CA ALA A 106 12.28 -10.87 -10.01
C ALA A 106 11.32 -12.05 -9.84
N SER A 107 10.19 -12.03 -10.53
CA SER A 107 9.17 -13.09 -10.54
C SER A 107 8.61 -13.49 -9.16
N LYS A 108 8.79 -12.63 -8.17
CA LYS A 108 8.27 -12.85 -6.81
C LYS A 108 7.19 -11.82 -6.48
N THR A 109 6.22 -12.28 -5.69
CA THR A 109 5.21 -11.37 -5.13
C THR A 109 5.74 -10.76 -3.84
N THR A 110 5.71 -9.45 -3.76
CA THR A 110 6.04 -8.68 -2.56
C THR A 110 4.78 -8.05 -2.00
N TYR A 111 4.60 -8.12 -0.68
CA TYR A 111 3.49 -7.54 0.07
C TYR A 111 4.01 -6.43 0.98
N PHE A 112 3.36 -5.27 0.94
CA PHE A 112 3.56 -4.17 1.87
C PHE A 112 2.27 -4.00 2.68
N GLY A 113 2.36 -4.29 3.98
CA GLY A 113 1.26 -4.07 4.92
C GLY A 113 1.39 -2.70 5.59
N MET A 114 0.32 -1.89 5.55
CA MET A 114 0.33 -0.52 6.02
C MET A 114 -0.84 -0.25 6.97
N ILE A 115 -0.62 0.67 7.92
CA ILE A 115 -1.65 1.18 8.84
C ILE A 115 -1.57 2.70 8.82
N TYR A 116 -2.69 3.37 8.65
CA TYR A 116 -2.73 4.83 8.71
C TYR A 116 -2.63 5.31 10.16
N ASN A 117 -1.72 6.24 10.39
CA ASN A 117 -1.49 6.89 11.67
C ASN A 117 -1.94 8.36 11.54
N LEU A 118 -3.13 8.66 12.06
CA LEU A 118 -3.70 10.00 11.95
C LEU A 118 -2.87 11.05 12.69
N ALA A 119 -2.29 10.71 13.83
CA ALA A 119 -1.48 11.64 14.61
C ALA A 119 -0.20 12.07 13.86
N ALA A 120 0.36 11.18 13.06
CA ALA A 120 1.52 11.45 12.21
C ALA A 120 1.11 11.86 10.78
N THR A 121 -0.17 11.80 10.44
CA THR A 121 -0.74 12.03 9.10
C THR A 121 -0.05 11.23 7.99
N CYS A 122 0.36 10.01 8.28
CA CYS A 122 1.09 9.16 7.34
C CYS A 122 0.68 7.68 7.44
N TRP A 123 1.01 6.91 6.41
CA TRP A 123 0.91 5.47 6.37
C TRP A 123 2.17 4.84 6.95
N ASP A 124 2.05 4.15 8.06
CA ASP A 124 3.13 3.35 8.64
C ASP A 124 3.22 2.01 7.91
N ILE A 125 4.32 1.76 7.19
CA ILE A 125 4.63 0.47 6.57
C ILE A 125 5.17 -0.43 7.67
N VAL A 126 4.33 -1.38 8.11
CA VAL A 126 4.61 -2.22 9.30
C VAL A 126 5.02 -3.64 8.94
N ALA A 127 4.85 -4.04 7.69
CA ALA A 127 5.24 -5.35 7.21
C ALA A 127 5.70 -5.28 5.75
N ILE A 128 6.80 -5.97 5.46
CA ILE A 128 7.25 -6.28 4.10
C ILE A 128 7.49 -7.78 4.07
N SER A 129 6.79 -8.48 3.19
CA SER A 129 6.93 -9.92 3.02
C SER A 129 7.03 -10.25 1.54
N GLN A 130 7.87 -11.21 1.21
CA GLN A 130 8.09 -11.64 -0.15
C GLN A 130 7.92 -13.15 -0.25
N GLN A 131 7.33 -13.58 -1.36
CA GLN A 131 7.21 -14.99 -1.68
C GLN A 131 8.60 -15.67 -1.70
N ALA A 132 8.68 -16.86 -1.14
CA ALA A 132 9.89 -17.69 -1.09
C ALA A 132 10.36 -18.13 -2.51
#